data_a400457331dbf2b238bd6bc92dd4cdf3
#
_entry.id   a400457331dbf2b238bd6bc92dd4cdf3
#
_cell.length_a   1.000
_cell.length_b   1.000
_cell.length_c   1.000
_cell.angle_alpha   90.00
_cell.angle_beta   90.00
_cell.angle_gamma   90.00
#
_symmetry.space_group_name_H-M   'P 1'
#
loop_
_entity.id
_entity.type
_entity.pdbx_description
1 polymer ?
#
loop_
_entity_poly.entity_id
_entity_poly.type
_entity_poly.pdbx_seq_one_letter_code
_entity_poly.pdbx_strand_id
1 'polypeptide(L)'
;QIISSFKSDNPLDVIGHSKNIEELVKEFLDSLLPERGNRLVIFIDELDRCKPSYAVRLLERMKHYFTNERITFVFSVNIAELQHTVKKHYGNDFDGSRYLDRFFDLRVALPPANIQKFYWSMDFNDSHYTFDIVCGAVIKAYHFELREIAKYIRLTRMAAAAPTHDNRHLIGGSLQFALLYIIPIMIGLKISDIQRYDRFVSGQDYTPLLEVSDALRFAFFGDLLNRNETFDETDDGKTVVTLEDKLRDVYIAIFGNVDFQSNDYTQIGNLTFNHGMKEKLLRTDGLFSSYTSIT
;
A
#
# COMPACT_ATOMS: atom_id res chain seq x y z
N GLN A 1 -2.86 -35.78 -18.14
CA GLN A 1 -2.76 -37.01 -17.32
C GLN A 1 -2.17 -36.74 -15.93
N ILE A 2 -1.12 -35.93 -15.78
CA ILE A 2 -0.49 -35.60 -14.47
C ILE A 2 -1.49 -34.87 -13.53
N ILE A 3 -2.32 -33.98 -14.05
CA ILE A 3 -3.27 -33.18 -13.25
C ILE A 3 -4.47 -34.03 -12.74
N SER A 4 -4.85 -35.07 -13.48
CA SER A 4 -5.97 -35.96 -13.09
C SER A 4 -5.61 -36.94 -11.96
N SER A 5 -4.31 -37.26 -11.79
CA SER A 5 -3.80 -38.16 -10.76
C SER A 5 -3.87 -37.57 -9.34
N PHE A 6 -4.16 -36.26 -9.19
CA PHE A 6 -4.26 -35.59 -7.88
C PHE A 6 -5.66 -35.68 -7.24
N LYS A 7 -6.64 -36.38 -7.85
CA LYS A 7 -8.04 -36.37 -7.40
C LYS A 7 -8.52 -37.69 -6.76
N SER A 8 -7.66 -38.69 -6.52
CA SER A 8 -8.08 -39.96 -5.91
C SER A 8 -8.12 -39.89 -4.37
N ASP A 9 -9.28 -40.19 -3.78
CA ASP A 9 -9.53 -40.14 -2.35
C ASP A 9 -9.25 -41.51 -1.63
N ASN A 10 -8.72 -42.50 -2.35
CA ASN A 10 -8.45 -43.82 -1.78
C ASN A 10 -7.01 -43.97 -1.30
N PRO A 11 -6.74 -44.19 0.01
CA PRO A 11 -5.39 -44.27 0.58
C PRO A 11 -4.49 -45.36 -0.01
N LEU A 12 -5.07 -46.45 -0.52
CA LEU A 12 -4.31 -47.57 -1.09
C LEU A 12 -3.91 -47.34 -2.54
N ASP A 13 -4.71 -46.61 -3.30
CA ASP A 13 -4.34 -46.15 -4.65
C ASP A 13 -3.23 -45.10 -4.61
N VAL A 14 -3.19 -44.30 -3.54
CA VAL A 14 -2.16 -43.26 -3.32
C VAL A 14 -0.76 -43.88 -3.19
N ILE A 15 -0.60 -45.05 -2.57
CA ILE A 15 0.71 -45.70 -2.34
C ILE A 15 1.27 -46.31 -3.64
N GLY A 16 0.43 -46.94 -4.45
CA GLY A 16 0.82 -47.50 -5.76
C GLY A 16 1.13 -46.41 -6.81
N HIS A 17 0.29 -45.38 -6.84
CA HIS A 17 0.47 -44.22 -7.74
C HIS A 17 1.58 -43.28 -7.32
N SER A 18 1.92 -43.21 -6.04
CA SER A 18 2.96 -42.34 -5.51
C SER A 18 4.34 -42.68 -6.07
N LYS A 19 4.72 -43.97 -6.09
CA LYS A 19 5.99 -44.42 -6.68
C LYS A 19 6.07 -44.13 -8.19
N ASN A 20 4.97 -44.36 -8.89
CA ASN A 20 4.91 -44.07 -10.33
C ASN A 20 4.94 -42.56 -10.66
N ILE A 21 4.36 -41.72 -9.79
CA ILE A 21 4.39 -40.26 -9.95
C ILE A 21 5.81 -39.71 -9.68
N GLU A 22 6.50 -40.22 -8.66
CA GLU A 22 7.87 -39.81 -8.36
C GLU A 22 8.83 -40.14 -9.52
N GLU A 23 8.74 -41.33 -10.08
CA GLU A 23 9.50 -41.73 -11.26
C GLU A 23 9.16 -40.88 -12.47
N LEU A 24 7.88 -40.62 -12.76
CA LEU A 24 7.45 -39.77 -13.86
C LEU A 24 7.91 -38.31 -13.71
N VAL A 25 7.88 -37.76 -12.49
CA VAL A 25 8.38 -36.39 -12.26
C VAL A 25 9.89 -36.35 -12.39
N LYS A 26 10.60 -37.37 -11.90
CA LYS A 26 12.04 -37.48 -12.07
C LYS A 26 12.43 -37.56 -13.55
N GLU A 27 11.78 -38.45 -14.34
CA GLU A 27 11.98 -38.55 -15.77
C GLU A 27 11.65 -37.24 -16.50
N PHE A 28 10.58 -36.58 -16.10
CA PHE A 28 10.21 -35.26 -16.65
C PHE A 28 11.26 -34.21 -16.34
N LEU A 29 11.73 -34.11 -15.09
CA LEU A 29 12.79 -33.18 -14.69
C LEU A 29 14.12 -33.49 -15.39
N ASP A 30 14.46 -34.77 -15.52
CA ASP A 30 15.67 -35.19 -16.27
C ASP A 30 15.54 -34.87 -17.77
N SER A 31 14.33 -34.96 -18.34
CA SER A 31 14.06 -34.61 -19.73
C SER A 31 14.14 -33.10 -20.02
N LEU A 32 13.91 -32.25 -18.98
CA LEU A 32 14.07 -30.81 -19.09
C LEU A 32 15.53 -30.35 -19.03
N LEU A 33 16.44 -31.24 -18.58
CA LEU A 33 17.86 -30.93 -18.57
C LEU A 33 18.39 -31.03 -19.99
N PRO A 34 18.74 -29.90 -20.65
CA PRO A 34 19.25 -29.93 -22.00
C PRO A 34 20.59 -30.69 -22.03
N GLU A 35 20.87 -31.37 -23.15
CA GLU A 35 22.12 -32.11 -23.35
C GLU A 35 23.39 -31.26 -23.11
N ARG A 36 23.27 -29.94 -23.29
CA ARG A 36 24.34 -28.94 -23.07
C ARG A 36 24.22 -28.13 -21.78
N GLY A 37 23.12 -28.29 -21.03
CA GLY A 37 22.86 -27.56 -19.77
C GLY A 37 23.28 -28.39 -18.56
N ASN A 38 24.08 -27.81 -17.68
CA ASN A 38 24.56 -28.51 -16.50
C ASN A 38 23.60 -28.45 -15.31
N ARG A 39 22.65 -27.50 -15.26
CA ARG A 39 21.73 -27.28 -14.13
C ARG A 39 20.36 -26.80 -14.58
N LEU A 40 19.32 -27.23 -13.88
CA LEU A 40 17.96 -26.74 -13.95
C LEU A 40 17.66 -25.93 -12.69
N VAL A 41 17.19 -24.70 -12.85
CA VAL A 41 16.75 -23.85 -11.73
C VAL A 41 15.24 -23.68 -11.81
N ILE A 42 14.53 -24.09 -10.77
CA ILE A 42 13.06 -24.02 -10.67
C ILE A 42 12.70 -22.96 -9.64
N PHE A 43 12.00 -21.92 -10.08
CA PHE A 43 11.48 -20.87 -9.19
C PHE A 43 10.06 -21.22 -8.76
N ILE A 44 9.80 -21.13 -7.44
CA ILE A 44 8.49 -21.32 -6.82
C ILE A 44 8.19 -20.06 -6.05
N ASP A 45 7.18 -19.33 -6.51
CA ASP A 45 6.78 -18.06 -5.93
C ASP A 45 5.46 -18.18 -5.15
N GLU A 46 5.28 -17.33 -4.13
CA GLU A 46 4.04 -17.15 -3.36
C GLU A 46 3.47 -18.44 -2.70
N LEU A 47 4.34 -19.38 -2.31
CA LEU A 47 3.89 -20.61 -1.63
C LEU A 47 3.23 -20.31 -0.26
N ASP A 48 3.63 -19.23 0.38
CA ASP A 48 3.06 -18.72 1.63
C ASP A 48 1.60 -18.28 1.51
N ARG A 49 1.12 -17.97 0.29
CA ARG A 49 -0.26 -17.58 -0.01
C ARG A 49 -1.17 -18.75 -0.40
N CYS A 50 -0.59 -19.92 -0.52
CA CYS A 50 -1.35 -21.12 -0.89
C CYS A 50 -2.17 -21.66 0.30
N LYS A 51 -3.16 -22.53 0.00
CA LYS A 51 -3.87 -23.28 1.04
C LYS A 51 -2.86 -24.07 1.88
N PRO A 52 -2.97 -24.09 3.21
CA PRO A 52 -2.01 -24.77 4.10
C PRO A 52 -1.70 -26.22 3.71
N SER A 53 -2.74 -26.99 3.39
CA SER A 53 -2.58 -28.38 2.96
C SER A 53 -1.84 -28.54 1.63
N TYR A 54 -1.97 -27.55 0.71
CA TYR A 54 -1.26 -27.58 -0.56
C TYR A 54 0.23 -27.24 -0.35
N ALA A 55 0.51 -26.18 0.40
CA ALA A 55 1.88 -25.73 0.66
C ALA A 55 2.72 -26.82 1.34
N VAL A 56 2.15 -27.47 2.39
CA VAL A 56 2.81 -28.57 3.09
C VAL A 56 3.05 -29.76 2.15
N ARG A 57 2.02 -30.22 1.42
CA ARG A 57 2.16 -31.34 0.48
C ARG A 57 3.19 -31.06 -0.62
N LEU A 58 3.26 -29.84 -1.10
CA LEU A 58 4.26 -29.48 -2.10
C LEU A 58 5.67 -29.61 -1.54
N LEU A 59 5.94 -29.03 -0.37
CA LEU A 59 7.23 -29.12 0.32
C LEU A 59 7.64 -30.57 0.56
N GLU A 60 6.72 -31.39 1.11
CA GLU A 60 6.97 -32.79 1.39
C GLU A 60 7.30 -33.61 0.14
N ARG A 61 6.57 -33.38 -0.97
CA ARG A 61 6.85 -34.04 -2.25
C ARG A 61 8.17 -33.63 -2.84
N MET A 62 8.47 -32.34 -2.78
CA MET A 62 9.72 -31.82 -3.36
C MET A 62 10.96 -32.30 -2.64
N LYS A 63 10.86 -32.63 -1.35
CA LYS A 63 11.97 -33.21 -0.58
C LYS A 63 12.59 -34.44 -1.27
N HIS A 64 11.78 -35.24 -1.95
CA HIS A 64 12.24 -36.42 -2.68
C HIS A 64 13.06 -36.08 -3.95
N TYR A 65 12.95 -34.83 -4.44
CA TYR A 65 13.69 -34.35 -5.63
C TYR A 65 14.93 -33.51 -5.30
N PHE A 66 15.12 -33.12 -4.02
CA PHE A 66 16.27 -32.33 -3.57
C PHE A 66 17.60 -33.08 -3.67
N THR A 67 17.57 -34.39 -3.84
CA THR A 67 18.78 -35.22 -3.99
C THR A 67 19.45 -35.13 -5.34
N ASN A 68 18.83 -34.49 -6.35
CA ASN A 68 19.42 -34.33 -7.66
C ASN A 68 20.28 -33.06 -7.71
N GLU A 69 21.60 -33.21 -7.71
CA GLU A 69 22.58 -32.10 -7.69
C GLU A 69 22.48 -31.18 -8.92
N ARG A 70 21.81 -31.60 -9.98
CA ARG A 70 21.58 -30.81 -11.19
C ARG A 70 20.33 -29.93 -11.11
N ILE A 71 19.50 -30.07 -10.07
CA ILE A 71 18.25 -29.31 -9.91
C ILE A 71 18.39 -28.40 -8.68
N THR A 72 18.16 -27.12 -8.89
CA THR A 72 18.11 -26.14 -7.80
C THR A 72 16.71 -25.55 -7.71
N PHE A 73 16.10 -25.64 -6.53
CA PHE A 73 14.82 -25.00 -6.26
C PHE A 73 15.03 -23.66 -5.56
N VAL A 74 14.41 -22.61 -6.07
CA VAL A 74 14.46 -21.27 -5.49
C VAL A 74 13.03 -20.88 -5.08
N PHE A 75 12.83 -20.73 -3.78
CA PHE A 75 11.53 -20.31 -3.22
C PHE A 75 11.55 -18.82 -2.93
N SER A 76 10.65 -18.08 -3.58
CA SER A 76 10.38 -16.67 -3.29
C SER A 76 9.15 -16.60 -2.38
N VAL A 77 9.37 -16.47 -1.08
CA VAL A 77 8.31 -16.58 -0.06
C VAL A 77 8.54 -15.62 1.10
N ASN A 78 7.46 -15.20 1.75
CA ASN A 78 7.55 -14.63 3.08
C ASN A 78 7.66 -15.78 4.09
N ILE A 79 8.84 -15.97 4.67
CA ILE A 79 9.12 -17.10 5.55
C ILE A 79 8.26 -17.08 6.81
N ALA A 80 7.92 -15.89 7.34
CA ALA A 80 7.06 -15.75 8.51
C ALA A 80 5.62 -16.23 8.19
N GLU A 81 5.08 -15.81 7.05
CA GLU A 81 3.76 -16.23 6.59
C GLU A 81 3.73 -17.73 6.25
N LEU A 82 4.79 -18.25 5.65
CA LEU A 82 4.90 -19.70 5.39
C LEU A 82 4.93 -20.50 6.69
N GLN A 83 5.59 -20.01 7.76
CA GLN A 83 5.52 -20.61 9.09
C GLN A 83 4.09 -20.63 9.65
N HIS A 84 3.35 -19.53 9.50
CA HIS A 84 1.93 -19.48 9.89
C HIS A 84 1.08 -20.44 9.08
N THR A 85 1.34 -20.58 7.79
CA THR A 85 0.67 -21.54 6.90
C THR A 85 0.91 -22.97 7.34
N VAL A 86 2.15 -23.33 7.71
CA VAL A 86 2.49 -24.65 8.26
C VAL A 86 1.80 -24.90 9.60
N LYS A 87 1.80 -23.92 10.52
CA LYS A 87 1.08 -24.01 11.80
C LYS A 87 -0.42 -24.23 11.62
N LYS A 88 -1.05 -23.56 10.67
CA LYS A 88 -2.47 -23.78 10.35
C LYS A 88 -2.77 -25.22 9.89
N HIS A 89 -1.78 -25.91 9.32
CA HIS A 89 -1.93 -27.29 8.88
C HIS A 89 -1.77 -28.31 10.04
N TYR A 90 -0.75 -28.14 10.87
CA TYR A 90 -0.38 -29.10 11.92
C TYR A 90 -0.91 -28.73 13.33
N GLY A 91 -1.35 -27.50 13.54
CA GLY A 91 -1.79 -26.97 14.84
C GLY A 91 -0.90 -25.83 15.34
N ASN A 92 -1.46 -25.00 16.24
CA ASN A 92 -0.81 -23.77 16.69
C ASN A 92 0.50 -23.98 17.46
N ASP A 93 0.63 -25.10 18.15
CA ASP A 93 1.80 -25.48 18.96
C ASP A 93 2.94 -26.09 18.12
N PHE A 94 2.72 -26.28 16.83
CA PHE A 94 3.70 -26.87 15.93
C PHE A 94 4.85 -25.88 15.60
N ASP A 95 6.09 -26.36 15.71
CA ASP A 95 7.26 -25.57 15.36
C ASP A 95 7.45 -25.48 13.83
N GLY A 96 6.78 -24.52 13.22
CA GLY A 96 6.84 -24.26 11.79
C GLY A 96 8.23 -23.84 11.31
N SER A 97 9.03 -23.16 12.15
CA SER A 97 10.39 -22.74 11.79
C SER A 97 11.29 -23.96 11.62
N ARG A 98 11.34 -24.82 12.64
CA ARG A 98 12.15 -26.05 12.62
C ARG A 98 11.71 -27.04 11.53
N TYR A 99 10.41 -27.02 11.21
CA TYR A 99 9.89 -27.81 10.09
C TYR A 99 10.45 -27.33 8.76
N LEU A 100 10.45 -26.01 8.52
CA LEU A 100 10.90 -25.40 7.27
C LEU A 100 12.42 -25.49 7.10
N ASP A 101 13.21 -25.57 8.18
CA ASP A 101 14.66 -25.76 8.12
C ASP A 101 15.08 -27.07 7.41
N ARG A 102 14.15 -28.02 7.27
CA ARG A 102 14.40 -29.29 6.58
C ARG A 102 14.32 -29.20 5.07
N PHE A 103 13.82 -28.07 4.56
CA PHE A 103 13.56 -27.85 3.12
C PHE A 103 14.47 -26.80 2.49
N PHE A 104 15.15 -25.99 3.30
CA PHE A 104 15.97 -24.89 2.82
C PHE A 104 17.40 -25.01 3.31
N ASP A 105 18.32 -25.29 2.38
CA ASP A 105 19.76 -25.33 2.65
C ASP A 105 20.34 -23.93 2.84
N LEU A 106 19.79 -22.94 2.13
CA LEU A 106 20.23 -21.55 2.17
C LEU A 106 19.02 -20.61 2.20
N ARG A 107 19.10 -19.61 3.07
CA ARG A 107 18.13 -18.51 3.13
C ARG A 107 18.84 -17.21 2.80
N VAL A 108 18.30 -16.50 1.82
CA VAL A 108 18.81 -15.19 1.40
C VAL A 108 17.73 -14.16 1.65
N ALA A 109 17.99 -13.21 2.54
CA ALA A 109 17.13 -12.06 2.71
C ALA A 109 17.45 -10.99 1.66
N LEU A 110 16.43 -10.43 1.04
CA LEU A 110 16.62 -9.26 0.19
C LEU A 110 17.09 -8.07 1.06
N PRO A 111 18.04 -7.26 0.59
CA PRO A 111 18.43 -6.06 1.30
C PRO A 111 17.23 -5.10 1.39
N PRO A 112 17.19 -4.23 2.42
CA PRO A 112 16.16 -3.22 2.51
C PRO A 112 16.14 -2.36 1.25
N ALA A 113 14.94 -2.04 0.78
CA ALA A 113 14.78 -1.25 -0.43
C ALA A 113 15.36 0.16 -0.25
N ASN A 114 16.07 0.65 -1.25
CA ASN A 114 16.48 2.05 -1.28
C ASN A 114 15.29 2.91 -1.75
N ILE A 115 14.60 3.50 -0.79
CA ILE A 115 13.40 4.33 -1.02
C ILE A 115 13.68 5.46 -2.01
N GLN A 116 14.84 6.14 -1.93
CA GLN A 116 15.17 7.24 -2.84
C GLN A 116 15.34 6.77 -4.29
N LYS A 117 16.02 5.64 -4.51
CA LYS A 117 16.11 5.05 -5.85
C LYS A 117 14.74 4.65 -6.38
N PHE A 118 13.87 4.16 -5.51
CA PHE A 118 12.50 3.81 -5.87
C PHE A 118 11.70 5.05 -6.27
N TYR A 119 11.78 6.14 -5.51
CA TYR A 119 11.16 7.42 -5.84
C TYR A 119 11.64 7.95 -7.20
N TRP A 120 12.94 7.94 -7.44
CA TRP A 120 13.50 8.38 -8.74
C TRP A 120 13.01 7.53 -9.91
N SER A 121 12.83 6.22 -9.72
CA SER A 121 12.29 5.35 -10.78
C SER A 121 10.85 5.69 -11.18
N MET A 122 10.12 6.42 -10.32
CA MET A 122 8.76 6.89 -10.54
C MET A 122 8.68 8.39 -10.86
N ASP A 123 9.83 9.04 -11.07
CA ASP A 123 9.91 10.50 -11.25
C ASP A 123 9.23 11.25 -10.09
N PHE A 124 9.44 10.76 -8.86
CA PHE A 124 8.89 11.33 -7.63
C PHE A 124 10.01 11.94 -6.78
N ASN A 125 9.81 13.19 -6.34
CA ASN A 125 10.79 13.92 -5.54
C ASN A 125 10.14 14.61 -4.34
N ASP A 126 10.16 13.94 -3.19
CA ASP A 126 9.58 14.40 -1.92
C ASP A 126 10.29 15.60 -1.28
N SER A 127 11.28 16.19 -1.96
CA SER A 127 12.03 17.33 -1.44
C SER A 127 12.00 18.57 -2.35
N HIS A 128 11.40 18.49 -3.54
CA HIS A 128 11.50 19.57 -4.53
C HIS A 128 10.15 20.21 -4.86
N TYR A 129 9.15 19.42 -5.23
CA TYR A 129 7.83 19.95 -5.62
C TYR A 129 6.87 19.92 -4.43
N THR A 130 6.13 20.99 -4.20
CA THR A 130 5.18 21.09 -3.07
C THR A 130 4.22 19.91 -3.01
N PHE A 131 3.68 19.47 -4.14
CA PHE A 131 2.80 18.30 -4.21
C PHE A 131 3.50 17.02 -3.78
N ASP A 132 4.71 16.78 -4.30
CA ASP A 132 5.49 15.59 -3.96
C ASP A 132 5.93 15.59 -2.48
N ILE A 133 6.20 16.80 -1.92
CA ILE A 133 6.52 16.95 -0.47
C ILE A 133 5.33 16.51 0.38
N VAL A 134 4.11 16.96 0.06
CA VAL A 134 2.89 16.54 0.77
C VAL A 134 2.66 15.03 0.61
N CYS A 135 2.77 14.51 -0.61
CA CYS A 135 2.66 13.07 -0.84
C CYS A 135 3.70 12.26 -0.05
N GLY A 136 4.94 12.76 0.04
CA GLY A 136 6.00 12.15 0.85
C GLY A 136 5.68 12.16 2.34
N ALA A 137 5.06 13.24 2.84
CA ALA A 137 4.59 13.34 4.21
C ALA A 137 3.50 12.28 4.51
N VAL A 138 2.53 12.11 3.61
CA VAL A 138 1.48 11.08 3.72
C VAL A 138 2.07 9.67 3.72
N ILE A 139 3.01 9.38 2.80
CA ILE A 139 3.70 8.09 2.74
C ILE A 139 4.37 7.76 4.07
N LYS A 140 5.03 8.74 4.69
CA LYS A 140 5.70 8.57 5.99
C LYS A 140 4.69 8.41 7.12
N ALA A 141 3.66 9.26 7.20
CA ALA A 141 2.65 9.23 8.24
C ALA A 141 1.89 7.90 8.28
N TYR A 142 1.60 7.31 7.11
CA TYR A 142 0.84 6.06 7.00
C TYR A 142 1.70 4.82 6.81
N HIS A 143 3.04 4.95 6.88
CA HIS A 143 3.99 3.84 6.80
C HIS A 143 3.81 2.92 5.58
N PHE A 144 3.61 3.51 4.41
CA PHE A 144 3.34 2.75 3.18
C PHE A 144 4.51 1.85 2.78
N GLU A 145 4.17 0.62 2.39
CA GLU A 145 5.09 -0.29 1.73
C GLU A 145 5.30 0.09 0.25
N LEU A 146 6.36 -0.43 -0.40
CA LEU A 146 6.71 -0.07 -1.79
C LEU A 146 5.55 -0.22 -2.78
N ARG A 147 4.73 -1.27 -2.64
CA ARG A 147 3.58 -1.51 -3.51
C ARG A 147 2.49 -0.47 -3.30
N GLU A 148 2.26 -0.08 -2.05
CA GLU A 148 1.31 0.97 -1.68
C GLU A 148 1.81 2.34 -2.15
N ILE A 149 3.10 2.64 -1.99
CA ILE A 149 3.73 3.87 -2.49
C ILE A 149 3.51 4.01 -4.00
N ALA A 150 3.78 2.96 -4.79
CA ALA A 150 3.58 3.00 -6.23
C ALA A 150 2.11 3.25 -6.62
N LYS A 151 1.18 2.59 -5.93
CA LYS A 151 -0.26 2.80 -6.11
C LYS A 151 -0.66 4.21 -5.73
N TYR A 152 -0.20 4.69 -4.57
CA TYR A 152 -0.50 5.99 -4.02
C TYR A 152 -0.04 7.13 -4.93
N ILE A 153 1.23 7.15 -5.33
CA ILE A 153 1.79 8.18 -6.23
C ILE A 153 1.03 8.23 -7.55
N ARG A 154 0.69 7.07 -8.11
CA ARG A 154 -0.09 7.03 -9.35
C ARG A 154 -1.48 7.64 -9.18
N LEU A 155 -2.20 7.29 -8.12
CA LEU A 155 -3.56 7.77 -7.86
C LEU A 155 -3.59 9.26 -7.55
N THR A 156 -2.66 9.76 -6.74
CA THR A 156 -2.59 11.19 -6.39
C THR A 156 -2.25 12.05 -7.61
N ARG A 157 -1.34 11.61 -8.48
CA ARG A 157 -1.04 12.32 -9.73
C ARG A 157 -2.22 12.36 -10.68
N MET A 158 -2.97 11.27 -10.80
CA MET A 158 -4.21 11.25 -11.59
C MET A 158 -5.24 12.21 -11.02
N ALA A 159 -5.42 12.25 -9.70
CA ALA A 159 -6.34 13.15 -9.02
C ALA A 159 -5.93 14.62 -9.19
N ALA A 160 -4.65 14.95 -9.11
CA ALA A 160 -4.14 16.29 -9.33
C ALA A 160 -4.29 16.77 -10.78
N ALA A 161 -4.26 15.85 -11.75
CA ALA A 161 -4.43 16.21 -13.18
C ALA A 161 -5.90 16.40 -13.58
N ALA A 162 -6.85 15.77 -12.90
CA ALA A 162 -8.25 15.73 -13.28
C ALA A 162 -8.95 17.11 -13.30
N PRO A 163 -8.73 18.03 -12.33
CA PRO A 163 -9.43 19.33 -12.30
C PRO A 163 -8.82 20.40 -13.18
N THR A 164 -7.62 20.21 -13.70
CA THR A 164 -6.88 21.25 -14.43
C THR A 164 -7.42 21.49 -15.85
N HIS A 165 -8.21 20.59 -16.38
CA HIS A 165 -8.75 20.72 -17.75
C HIS A 165 -9.94 21.67 -17.86
N ASP A 166 -10.76 21.81 -16.81
CA ASP A 166 -12.02 22.57 -16.92
C ASP A 166 -11.99 23.96 -16.27
N ASN A 167 -10.97 24.30 -15.45
CA ASN A 167 -10.99 25.53 -14.66
C ASN A 167 -9.61 26.23 -14.54
N ARG A 168 -8.88 26.41 -15.64
CA ARG A 168 -7.60 27.15 -15.62
C ARG A 168 -7.70 28.59 -15.10
N HIS A 169 -8.91 29.14 -14.99
CA HIS A 169 -9.16 30.51 -14.54
C HIS A 169 -9.83 30.60 -13.15
N LEU A 170 -10.16 29.48 -12.50
CA LEU A 170 -10.86 29.44 -11.20
C LEU A 170 -10.08 28.72 -10.11
N ILE A 171 -8.80 28.45 -10.29
CA ILE A 171 -7.97 27.86 -9.22
C ILE A 171 -7.59 28.99 -8.26
N GLY A 172 -8.57 29.48 -7.51
CA GLY A 172 -8.34 30.30 -6.32
C GLY A 172 -7.66 29.46 -5.24
N GLY A 173 -6.87 30.10 -4.38
CA GLY A 173 -6.01 29.47 -3.37
C GLY A 173 -6.62 28.28 -2.62
N SER A 174 -7.93 28.34 -2.29
CA SER A 174 -8.63 27.29 -1.51
C SER A 174 -8.74 25.96 -2.22
N LEU A 175 -9.11 25.95 -3.51
CA LEU A 175 -9.18 24.70 -4.28
C LEU A 175 -7.78 24.13 -4.50
N GLN A 176 -6.81 24.98 -4.76
CA GLN A 176 -5.41 24.56 -4.88
C GLN A 176 -4.92 23.96 -3.56
N PHE A 177 -5.19 24.58 -2.43
CA PHE A 177 -4.89 24.03 -1.11
C PHE A 177 -5.53 22.65 -0.91
N ALA A 178 -6.82 22.52 -1.21
CA ALA A 178 -7.54 21.26 -1.06
C ALA A 178 -6.98 20.14 -1.95
N LEU A 179 -6.61 20.44 -3.19
CA LEU A 179 -6.03 19.48 -4.13
C LEU A 179 -4.59 19.10 -3.76
N LEU A 180 -3.80 20.03 -3.24
CA LEU A 180 -2.41 19.78 -2.87
C LEU A 180 -2.26 19.12 -1.51
N TYR A 181 -3.22 19.34 -0.57
CA TYR A 181 -3.12 18.89 0.80
C TYR A 181 -4.17 17.85 1.16
N ILE A 182 -5.46 18.12 0.93
CA ILE A 182 -6.55 17.26 1.39
C ILE A 182 -6.69 16.01 0.53
N ILE A 183 -6.63 16.13 -0.79
CA ILE A 183 -6.76 14.97 -1.70
C ILE A 183 -5.66 13.93 -1.47
N PRO A 184 -4.37 14.27 -1.34
CA PRO A 184 -3.35 13.28 -1.00
C PRO A 184 -3.66 12.53 0.29
N ILE A 185 -4.15 13.22 1.34
CA ILE A 185 -4.54 12.61 2.60
C ILE A 185 -5.73 11.65 2.42
N MET A 186 -6.77 12.07 1.69
CA MET A 186 -7.94 11.22 1.42
C MET A 186 -7.56 9.93 0.69
N ILE A 187 -6.74 10.03 -0.36
CA ILE A 187 -6.25 8.86 -1.11
C ILE A 187 -5.37 7.98 -0.22
N GLY A 188 -4.54 8.60 0.62
CA GLY A 188 -3.70 7.90 1.58
C GLY A 188 -4.52 7.07 2.56
N LEU A 189 -5.55 7.67 3.16
CA LEU A 189 -6.47 6.98 4.08
C LEU A 189 -7.20 5.81 3.41
N LYS A 190 -7.66 5.96 2.17
CA LYS A 190 -8.30 4.86 1.43
C LYS A 190 -7.40 3.67 1.20
N ILE A 191 -6.09 3.89 1.10
CA ILE A 191 -5.12 2.81 0.89
C ILE A 191 -4.77 2.15 2.22
N SER A 192 -4.60 2.94 3.29
CA SER A 192 -4.13 2.47 4.60
C SER A 192 -5.25 1.98 5.51
N ASP A 193 -6.35 2.73 5.62
CA ASP A 193 -7.45 2.46 6.57
C ASP A 193 -8.77 3.08 6.08
N ILE A 194 -9.61 2.25 5.47
CA ILE A 194 -10.92 2.66 4.94
C ILE A 194 -11.88 3.16 6.03
N GLN A 195 -11.80 2.60 7.24
CA GLN A 195 -12.69 3.04 8.34
C GLN A 195 -12.30 4.44 8.81
N ARG A 196 -11.01 4.73 8.83
CA ARG A 196 -10.51 6.05 9.15
C ARG A 196 -10.85 7.07 8.05
N TYR A 197 -10.77 6.65 6.79
CA TYR A 197 -11.25 7.45 5.67
C TYR A 197 -12.73 7.83 5.84
N ASP A 198 -13.61 6.86 6.18
CA ASP A 198 -15.03 7.11 6.37
C ASP A 198 -15.29 8.12 7.51
N ARG A 199 -14.54 8.02 8.63
CA ARG A 199 -14.63 9.01 9.72
C ARG A 199 -14.15 10.38 9.28
N PHE A 200 -13.09 10.45 8.49
CA PHE A 200 -12.57 11.71 7.96
C PHE A 200 -13.59 12.41 7.06
N VAL A 201 -14.12 11.74 6.05
CA VAL A 201 -15.07 12.35 5.11
C VAL A 201 -16.45 12.61 5.70
N SER A 202 -16.83 11.93 6.78
CA SER A 202 -18.09 12.17 7.50
C SER A 202 -18.04 13.34 8.50
N GLY A 203 -16.88 14.00 8.64
CA GLY A 203 -16.74 15.14 9.56
C GLY A 203 -16.46 14.77 11.01
N GLN A 204 -16.00 13.54 11.29
CA GLN A 204 -15.81 13.02 12.64
C GLN A 204 -14.34 13.01 13.11
N ASP A 205 -13.37 13.07 12.19
CA ASP A 205 -11.96 12.94 12.52
C ASP A 205 -11.09 13.85 11.63
N TYR A 206 -10.57 14.94 12.20
CA TYR A 206 -9.66 15.86 11.51
C TYR A 206 -8.17 15.53 11.74
N THR A 207 -7.87 14.58 12.61
CA THR A 207 -6.49 14.24 13.01
C THR A 207 -5.57 13.88 11.83
N PRO A 208 -6.06 13.29 10.72
CA PRO A 208 -5.23 13.06 9.53
C PRO A 208 -4.58 14.32 8.95
N LEU A 209 -5.21 15.48 9.09
CA LEU A 209 -4.60 16.74 8.64
C LEU A 209 -3.38 17.08 9.51
N LEU A 210 -3.47 16.87 10.83
CA LEU A 210 -2.38 17.16 11.76
C LEU A 210 -1.18 16.23 11.56
N GLU A 211 -1.43 14.93 11.43
CA GLU A 211 -0.37 13.93 11.24
C GLU A 211 0.51 14.20 10.03
N VAL A 212 -0.10 14.71 8.96
CA VAL A 212 0.64 15.06 7.75
C VAL A 212 1.29 16.44 7.88
N SER A 213 0.69 17.37 8.64
CA SER A 213 1.24 18.72 8.82
C SER A 213 2.57 18.72 9.54
N ASP A 214 2.83 17.79 10.45
CA ASP A 214 4.07 17.68 11.22
C ASP A 214 5.32 17.54 10.35
N ALA A 215 5.17 16.96 9.15
CA ALA A 215 6.26 16.81 8.20
C ALA A 215 6.42 18.01 7.24
N LEU A 216 5.55 19.02 7.33
CA LEU A 216 5.53 20.17 6.45
C LEU A 216 6.02 21.44 7.18
N ARG A 217 6.56 22.37 6.42
CA ARG A 217 6.97 23.67 6.97
C ARG A 217 5.77 24.60 7.13
N PHE A 218 5.75 25.44 8.16
CA PHE A 218 4.69 26.45 8.38
C PHE A 218 4.45 27.36 7.16
N ALA A 219 5.49 27.63 6.39
CA ALA A 219 5.36 28.40 5.15
C ALA A 219 4.33 27.82 4.13
N PHE A 220 4.11 26.50 4.16
CA PHE A 220 3.07 25.85 3.35
C PHE A 220 1.66 26.31 3.75
N PHE A 221 1.46 26.61 5.03
CA PHE A 221 0.18 27.00 5.61
C PHE A 221 0.00 28.53 5.73
N GLY A 222 0.91 29.31 5.17
CA GLY A 222 0.89 30.77 5.28
C GLY A 222 -0.41 31.43 4.80
N ASP A 223 -1.07 30.86 3.80
CA ASP A 223 -2.35 31.36 3.30
C ASP A 223 -3.53 31.14 4.28
N LEU A 224 -3.37 30.32 5.32
CA LEU A 224 -4.35 30.15 6.40
C LEU A 224 -4.27 31.27 7.47
N LEU A 225 -3.26 32.15 7.39
CA LEU A 225 -3.08 33.25 8.30
C LEU A 225 -3.71 34.54 7.78
N ASN A 226 -4.33 35.31 8.68
CA ASN A 226 -4.68 36.70 8.44
C ASN A 226 -3.44 37.59 8.60
N ARG A 227 -3.51 38.85 8.14
CA ARG A 227 -2.38 39.79 8.14
C ARG A 227 -1.75 40.00 9.52
N ASN A 228 -2.57 39.90 10.60
CA ASN A 228 -2.16 40.13 11.98
C ASN A 228 -1.94 38.83 12.75
N GLU A 229 -1.87 37.70 12.08
CA GLU A 229 -1.67 36.39 12.70
C GLU A 229 -0.31 35.79 12.33
N THR A 230 0.21 34.96 13.19
CA THR A 230 1.45 34.20 13.01
C THR A 230 1.37 32.85 13.71
N PHE A 231 2.13 31.85 13.19
CA PHE A 231 2.40 30.58 13.90
C PHE A 231 3.66 30.68 14.78
N ASP A 232 4.43 31.78 14.66
CA ASP A 232 5.70 31.96 15.36
C ASP A 232 5.51 32.87 16.58
N GLU A 233 5.77 32.34 17.77
CA GLU A 233 5.68 33.05 19.04
C GLU A 233 6.70 34.19 19.16
N THR A 234 7.73 34.20 18.32
CA THR A 234 8.78 35.22 18.32
C THR A 234 8.46 36.46 17.48
N ASP A 235 7.33 36.47 16.75
CA ASP A 235 6.92 37.58 15.88
C ASP A 235 6.15 38.63 16.72
N ASP A 236 6.87 39.61 17.23
CA ASP A 236 6.33 40.68 18.07
C ASP A 236 5.25 41.50 17.31
N GLY A 237 4.09 41.64 17.92
CA GLY A 237 2.99 42.49 17.46
C GLY A 237 1.90 41.78 16.67
N LYS A 238 2.02 40.47 16.44
CA LYS A 238 0.97 39.65 15.84
C LYS A 238 0.29 38.72 16.83
N THR A 239 -0.93 38.32 16.52
CA THR A 239 -1.66 37.32 17.30
C THR A 239 -1.13 35.93 16.96
N VAL A 240 -0.60 35.23 17.95
CA VAL A 240 -0.16 33.84 17.77
C VAL A 240 -1.40 32.94 17.69
N VAL A 241 -1.45 32.15 16.63
CA VAL A 241 -2.52 31.13 16.39
C VAL A 241 -1.87 29.77 16.22
N THR A 242 -2.60 28.70 16.56
CA THR A 242 -2.09 27.36 16.34
C THR A 242 -2.45 26.84 14.94
N LEU A 243 -1.55 26.06 14.35
CA LEU A 243 -1.82 25.42 13.09
C LEU A 243 -2.99 24.40 13.23
N GLU A 244 -3.11 23.77 14.38
CA GLU A 244 -4.20 22.86 14.69
C GLU A 244 -5.56 23.54 14.60
N ASP A 245 -5.72 24.72 15.21
CA ASP A 245 -6.98 25.47 15.13
C ASP A 245 -7.33 25.83 13.69
N LYS A 246 -6.37 26.30 12.90
CA LYS A 246 -6.60 26.64 11.50
C LYS A 246 -6.99 25.42 10.67
N LEU A 247 -6.32 24.29 10.84
CA LEU A 247 -6.65 23.04 10.11
C LEU A 247 -7.99 22.47 10.55
N ARG A 248 -8.32 22.56 11.83
CA ARG A 248 -9.66 22.19 12.34
C ARG A 248 -10.74 23.05 11.72
N ASP A 249 -10.55 24.37 11.64
CA ASP A 249 -11.50 25.29 11.02
C ASP A 249 -11.69 24.97 9.53
N VAL A 250 -10.62 24.72 8.78
CA VAL A 250 -10.70 24.25 7.39
C VAL A 250 -11.49 22.95 7.27
N TYR A 251 -11.22 22.00 8.16
CA TYR A 251 -11.92 20.73 8.16
C TYR A 251 -13.40 20.89 8.42
N ILE A 252 -13.80 21.68 9.42
CA ILE A 252 -15.19 21.97 9.74
C ILE A 252 -15.89 22.68 8.56
N ALA A 253 -15.22 23.64 7.91
CA ALA A 253 -15.78 24.36 6.78
C ALA A 253 -16.06 23.45 5.56
N ILE A 254 -15.31 22.36 5.40
CA ILE A 254 -15.47 21.43 4.27
C ILE A 254 -16.32 20.22 4.63
N PHE A 255 -16.05 19.56 5.77
CA PHE A 255 -16.63 18.27 6.14
C PHE A 255 -17.61 18.33 7.32
N GLY A 256 -17.70 19.48 8.02
CA GLY A 256 -18.57 19.62 9.20
C GLY A 256 -20.03 19.38 8.87
N ASN A 257 -20.76 18.79 9.84
CA ASN A 257 -22.21 18.57 9.79
C ASN A 257 -22.98 19.83 10.27
N VAL A 258 -22.70 20.97 9.67
CA VAL A 258 -23.46 22.19 10.00
C VAL A 258 -24.54 22.34 8.95
N ASP A 259 -25.79 22.68 9.38
CA ASP A 259 -26.91 23.07 8.49
C ASP A 259 -26.57 24.39 7.79
N PHE A 260 -25.56 24.39 6.96
CA PHE A 260 -25.26 25.51 6.09
C PHE A 260 -26.21 25.51 4.89
N GLN A 261 -26.88 26.60 4.68
CA GLN A 261 -27.45 26.88 3.37
C GLN A 261 -26.33 26.86 2.37
N SER A 262 -26.54 26.26 1.21
CA SER A 262 -25.53 25.88 0.21
C SER A 262 -24.56 26.97 -0.31
N ASN A 263 -24.65 28.19 0.21
CA ASN A 263 -23.88 29.38 -0.21
C ASN A 263 -23.04 30.00 0.91
N ASP A 264 -22.98 29.44 2.11
CA ASP A 264 -22.17 30.02 3.18
C ASP A 264 -20.69 29.69 2.96
N TYR A 265 -19.89 30.76 2.90
CA TYR A 265 -18.44 30.69 2.77
C TYR A 265 -17.78 31.01 4.11
N THR A 266 -16.82 30.19 4.51
CA THR A 266 -15.97 30.42 5.67
C THR A 266 -14.61 30.92 5.19
N GLN A 267 -14.24 32.12 5.58
CA GLN A 267 -12.91 32.68 5.30
C GLN A 267 -11.95 32.30 6.42
N ILE A 268 -10.81 31.67 6.05
CA ILE A 268 -9.73 31.29 6.94
C ILE A 268 -8.45 31.82 6.34
N GLY A 269 -7.91 32.88 6.95
CA GLY A 269 -6.80 33.63 6.37
C GLY A 269 -7.16 34.24 5.01
N ASN A 270 -6.35 33.96 4.01
CA ASN A 270 -6.55 34.38 2.63
C ASN A 270 -7.40 33.41 1.81
N LEU A 271 -7.82 32.29 2.41
CA LEU A 271 -8.55 31.22 1.74
C LEU A 271 -10.05 31.26 2.13
N THR A 272 -10.89 30.83 1.19
CA THR A 272 -12.35 30.77 1.39
C THR A 272 -12.84 29.36 1.11
N PHE A 273 -13.43 28.73 2.11
CA PHE A 273 -13.94 27.36 2.04
C PHE A 273 -15.45 27.31 2.11
N ASN A 274 -16.05 26.30 1.54
CA ASN A 274 -17.48 26.02 1.66
C ASN A 274 -17.76 24.52 1.59
N HIS A 275 -18.95 24.13 2.00
CA HIS A 275 -19.39 22.73 2.00
C HIS A 275 -19.49 22.11 0.60
N GLY A 276 -19.70 22.92 -0.45
CA GLY A 276 -19.68 22.47 -1.84
C GLY A 276 -18.31 21.93 -2.29
N MET A 277 -17.22 22.27 -1.57
CA MET A 277 -15.90 21.73 -1.80
C MET A 277 -15.84 20.22 -1.45
N LYS A 278 -16.58 19.77 -0.44
CA LYS A 278 -16.67 18.35 -0.07
C LYS A 278 -17.09 17.50 -1.26
N GLU A 279 -18.14 17.90 -1.98
CA GLU A 279 -18.63 17.15 -3.14
C GLU A 279 -17.56 17.07 -4.24
N LYS A 280 -16.85 18.17 -4.51
CA LYS A 280 -15.75 18.20 -5.48
C LYS A 280 -14.61 17.26 -5.09
N LEU A 281 -14.20 17.26 -3.82
CA LEU A 281 -13.17 16.39 -3.29
C LEU A 281 -13.58 14.92 -3.37
N LEU A 282 -14.82 14.58 -2.96
CA LEU A 282 -15.33 13.21 -3.04
C LEU A 282 -15.46 12.72 -4.48
N ARG A 283 -15.86 13.57 -5.42
CA ARG A 283 -15.86 13.22 -6.85
C ARG A 283 -14.46 12.96 -7.36
N THR A 284 -13.52 13.84 -7.07
CA THR A 284 -12.11 13.68 -7.49
C THR A 284 -11.52 12.40 -6.95
N ASP A 285 -11.71 12.14 -5.66
CA ASP A 285 -11.25 10.94 -4.99
C ASP A 285 -12.02 9.68 -5.44
N GLY A 286 -13.34 9.78 -5.68
CA GLY A 286 -14.21 8.69 -6.12
C GLY A 286 -13.88 8.15 -7.51
N LEU A 287 -13.46 8.99 -8.45
CA LEU A 287 -13.07 8.57 -9.80
C LEU A 287 -11.92 7.56 -9.80
N PHE A 288 -11.06 7.58 -8.76
CA PHE A 288 -9.86 6.75 -8.70
C PHE A 288 -9.98 5.57 -7.72
N SER A 289 -11.10 5.43 -7.01
CA SER A 289 -11.32 4.33 -6.07
C SER A 289 -11.98 3.08 -6.67
N SER A 290 -12.51 3.16 -7.89
CA SER A 290 -13.36 2.13 -8.49
C SER A 290 -12.64 0.83 -8.92
N TYR A 291 -11.36 0.68 -8.62
CA TYR A 291 -10.62 -0.56 -8.94
C TYR A 291 -10.67 -1.64 -7.84
N THR A 292 -11.38 -1.41 -6.73
CA THR A 292 -11.47 -2.39 -5.63
C THR A 292 -12.84 -3.05 -5.49
N SER A 293 -13.81 -2.75 -6.37
CA SER A 293 -15.16 -3.32 -6.30
C SER A 293 -15.59 -4.09 -7.55
N ILE A 294 -14.65 -4.81 -8.18
CA ILE A 294 -14.99 -5.87 -9.13
C ILE A 294 -14.43 -7.17 -8.55
N THR A 295 -15.19 -7.75 -7.64
CA THR A 295 -15.21 -9.19 -7.32
C THR A 295 -16.65 -9.65 -7.33
#